data_955b7414e4596d346b74d722257f7f63
#
_entry.id   955b7414e4596d346b74d722257f7f63
#
_cell.length_a   1.000
_cell.length_b   1.000
_cell.length_c   1.000
_cell.angle_alpha   90.00
_cell.angle_beta   90.00
_cell.angle_gamma   90.00
#
_symmetry.space_group_name_H-M   'P 1'
#
loop_
_entity.id
_entity.type
_entity.pdbx_description
1 polymer ?
#
loop_
_entity_poly.entity_id
_entity_poly.type
_entity_poly.pdbx_seq_one_letter_code
_entity_poly.pdbx_strand_id
1 'polypeptide(L)'
;MNQIQSISKVLQSPFRAALLLTLATAIGPASVLAADRPNIVMAFADDWGKYASAYGKLVPGGINDHVSTPNFDAVAGDGLLFTRAFVSAPSCTPCRSSLLSGQHFWRCKRASILQGAVWDMSIPAYPLLLEDSGYRIGHTYKVWSPGTPANAPHGGKPRAHNRHGSKFNQFSQSAMKNPDRDAGKRNLLEEVRKNVRSFLDADNDGKADNDQPFCYWFGPTNCHRKWIAGSGKELWGIDPDSLKGKLPPFLPDVPVVREDFADYLGEAQAFDAGLGVLIEELKRINAFENTILVVSGDHGIPGITRGKCSLYDLGTQVPLAIRWPKGIEAKGRVVDDFVSLPDLAPTFLEAAGVDVPRNMTAKSLSPIFKSNASGLIDPSRDSVFTGRERHVAHARTGNKPYPQRAIRTDQYLYIINFKPDRWPMGTGPGFGADKSAMPDYETLRENTFAAFGDLDASPTKAWVITHRDESPDF
;
A
#
# COMPACT_ATOMS: atom_id res chain seq x y z
N MET A 1 -11.00 -80.02 45.29
CA MET A 1 -11.54 -81.24 44.69
C MET A 1 -11.23 -81.16 43.24
N ASN A 2 -10.27 -81.89 42.89
CA ASN A 2 -10.21 -82.88 41.80
C ASN A 2 -10.25 -82.25 40.37
N GLN A 3 -9.34 -82.43 39.61
CA GLN A 3 -8.38 -83.40 39.08
C GLN A 3 -8.31 -83.15 37.56
N ILE A 4 -7.22 -82.97 37.04
CA ILE A 4 -6.21 -83.90 36.54
C ILE A 4 -6.25 -84.05 35.02
N GLN A 5 -5.10 -83.76 34.42
CA GLN A 5 -4.34 -84.50 33.40
C GLN A 5 -4.95 -84.63 32.01
N SER A 6 -4.29 -84.65 30.96
CA SER A 6 -2.88 -84.74 30.53
C SER A 6 -2.86 -85.16 29.05
N ILE A 7 -1.68 -85.06 28.40
CA ILE A 7 -1.17 -85.80 27.26
C ILE A 7 -1.21 -85.03 25.93
N SER A 8 -0.19 -84.45 25.52
CA SER A 8 1.11 -84.84 24.93
C SER A 8 1.02 -85.39 23.50
N LYS A 9 1.83 -84.75 22.71
CA LYS A 9 2.63 -85.24 21.56
C LYS A 9 2.08 -85.15 20.12
N VAL A 10 2.92 -84.48 19.35
CA VAL A 10 3.60 -84.80 18.11
C VAL A 10 2.98 -84.20 16.87
N LEU A 11 3.65 -83.25 16.24
CA LEU A 11 4.51 -83.47 15.06
C LEU A 11 4.99 -82.08 14.53
N GLN A 12 6.24 -82.07 14.21
CA GLN A 12 7.00 -80.99 13.54
C GLN A 12 6.57 -80.81 12.10
N SER A 13 6.45 -79.53 11.65
CA SER A 13 6.80 -79.14 10.30
C SER A 13 6.97 -77.61 10.21
N PRO A 14 7.99 -77.09 9.52
CA PRO A 14 8.32 -75.67 9.52
C PRO A 14 7.60 -74.93 8.40
N PHE A 15 6.67 -74.03 8.69
CA PHE A 15 6.22 -73.04 7.72
C PHE A 15 6.88 -71.72 8.03
N ARG A 16 7.70 -71.26 7.07
CA ARG A 16 8.28 -69.90 7.03
C ARG A 16 7.15 -68.90 6.85
N ALA A 17 6.85 -68.15 7.89
CA ALA A 17 6.04 -66.94 7.80
C ALA A 17 6.95 -65.80 7.32
N ALA A 18 6.81 -65.40 6.06
CA ALA A 18 7.41 -64.16 5.54
C ALA A 18 6.68 -62.98 6.15
N LEU A 19 7.35 -62.26 7.03
CA LEU A 19 6.89 -60.97 7.61
C LEU A 19 7.07 -59.89 6.55
N LEU A 20 5.99 -59.54 5.84
CA LEU A 20 5.96 -58.36 4.97
C LEU A 20 5.88 -57.12 5.89
N LEU A 21 7.04 -56.48 6.11
CA LEU A 21 7.13 -55.16 6.70
C LEU A 21 6.64 -54.14 5.66
N THR A 22 5.38 -53.77 5.70
CA THR A 22 4.89 -52.60 4.98
C THR A 22 5.46 -51.35 5.64
N LEU A 23 6.51 -50.77 5.01
CA LEU A 23 6.99 -49.45 5.32
C LEU A 23 5.91 -48.45 4.89
N ALA A 24 5.04 -48.04 5.80
CA ALA A 24 4.21 -46.85 5.61
C ALA A 24 5.15 -45.64 5.62
N THR A 25 5.57 -45.18 4.45
CA THR A 25 6.18 -43.86 4.29
C THR A 25 5.11 -42.85 4.63
N ALA A 26 5.15 -42.32 5.86
CA ALA A 26 4.46 -41.09 6.21
C ALA A 26 5.02 -39.98 5.30
N ILE A 27 4.29 -39.65 4.24
CA ILE A 27 4.51 -38.40 3.49
C ILE A 27 4.07 -37.30 4.45
N GLY A 28 4.99 -36.85 5.29
CA GLY A 28 4.84 -35.57 6.00
C GLY A 28 4.70 -34.44 4.96
N PRO A 29 4.07 -33.34 5.29
CA PRO A 29 4.00 -32.21 4.39
C PRO A 29 5.43 -31.86 3.97
N ALA A 30 5.67 -31.85 2.65
CA ALA A 30 6.97 -31.51 2.11
C ALA A 30 7.33 -30.12 2.65
N SER A 31 8.30 -30.04 3.54
CA SER A 31 8.86 -28.77 4.00
C SER A 31 9.49 -28.14 2.74
N VAL A 32 8.86 -27.08 2.24
CA VAL A 32 9.44 -26.23 1.20
C VAL A 32 10.81 -25.81 1.72
N LEU A 33 11.87 -26.20 1.02
CA LEU A 33 13.22 -25.82 1.39
C LEU A 33 13.31 -24.28 1.43
N ALA A 34 14.04 -23.72 2.36
CA ALA A 34 14.14 -22.25 2.52
C ALA A 34 14.53 -21.51 1.23
N ALA A 35 15.30 -22.19 0.37
CA ALA A 35 15.71 -21.69 -0.95
C ALA A 35 14.57 -21.52 -1.98
N ASP A 36 13.42 -22.18 -1.78
CA ASP A 36 12.26 -22.10 -2.69
C ASP A 36 11.23 -21.04 -2.26
N ARG A 37 11.33 -20.50 -1.03
CA ARG A 37 10.43 -19.47 -0.54
C ARG A 37 10.77 -18.12 -1.16
N PRO A 38 9.78 -17.36 -1.69
CA PRO A 38 10.05 -16.08 -2.34
C PRO A 38 10.43 -15.00 -1.31
N ASN A 39 11.30 -14.08 -1.69
CA ASN A 39 11.37 -12.81 -1.00
C ASN A 39 10.08 -12.02 -1.24
N ILE A 40 9.69 -11.19 -0.28
CA ILE A 40 8.50 -10.36 -0.35
C ILE A 40 8.92 -8.91 -0.19
N VAL A 41 8.66 -8.09 -1.20
CA VAL A 41 9.00 -6.67 -1.20
C VAL A 41 7.77 -5.84 -1.49
N MET A 42 7.46 -4.95 -0.56
CA MET A 42 6.38 -3.97 -0.69
C MET A 42 6.98 -2.59 -0.93
N ALA A 43 6.82 -2.04 -2.12
CA ALA A 43 7.10 -0.65 -2.44
C ALA A 43 5.79 0.15 -2.32
N PHE A 44 5.69 0.99 -1.29
CA PHE A 44 4.41 1.55 -0.87
C PHE A 44 4.51 3.05 -0.62
N ALA A 45 4.02 3.81 -1.59
CA ALA A 45 3.97 5.26 -1.52
C ALA A 45 2.93 5.76 -0.50
N ASP A 46 3.15 6.95 0.03
CA ASP A 46 2.17 7.66 0.86
C ASP A 46 1.35 8.59 -0.03
N ASP A 47 0.02 8.59 0.13
CA ASP A 47 -0.90 9.48 -0.59
C ASP A 47 -0.88 9.31 -2.14
N TRP A 48 -0.52 8.13 -2.67
CA TRP A 48 -0.47 7.88 -4.11
C TRP A 48 -1.75 7.22 -4.61
N GLY A 49 -2.62 8.02 -5.23
CA GLY A 49 -3.80 7.56 -5.96
C GLY A 49 -3.43 6.92 -7.31
N LYS A 50 -4.42 6.51 -8.08
CA LYS A 50 -4.25 5.77 -9.35
C LYS A 50 -3.69 6.65 -10.48
N TYR A 51 -2.49 7.19 -10.27
CA TYR A 51 -1.77 8.03 -11.24
C TYR A 51 -0.43 7.40 -11.62
N ALA A 52 -0.45 6.62 -12.72
CA ALA A 52 0.75 6.01 -13.30
C ALA A 52 0.58 5.87 -14.82
N SER A 53 1.69 5.96 -15.57
CA SER A 53 1.69 5.91 -17.04
C SER A 53 1.13 4.60 -17.62
N ALA A 54 1.21 3.48 -16.89
CA ALA A 54 0.59 2.22 -17.31
C ALA A 54 -0.94 2.36 -17.52
N TYR A 55 -1.62 3.17 -16.68
CA TYR A 55 -3.07 3.40 -16.84
C TYR A 55 -3.39 4.35 -17.99
N GLY A 56 -2.50 5.31 -18.30
CA GLY A 56 -2.62 6.16 -19.50
C GLY A 56 -2.56 5.33 -20.78
N LYS A 57 -1.68 4.31 -20.81
CA LYS A 57 -1.61 3.38 -21.95
C LYS A 57 -2.88 2.55 -22.14
N LEU A 58 -3.62 2.24 -21.05
CA LEU A 58 -4.91 1.54 -21.12
C LEU A 58 -6.06 2.47 -21.55
N VAL A 59 -6.06 3.71 -21.04
CA VAL A 59 -7.10 4.71 -21.31
C VAL A 59 -6.42 6.03 -21.66
N PRO A 60 -6.01 6.21 -22.90
CA PRO A 60 -5.33 7.42 -23.36
C PRO A 60 -6.25 8.63 -23.37
N GLY A 61 -5.68 9.82 -23.36
CA GLY A 61 -6.40 11.09 -23.38
C GLY A 61 -6.67 11.69 -22.00
N GLY A 62 -6.30 10.99 -20.92
CA GLY A 62 -6.52 11.43 -19.54
C GLY A 62 -5.28 12.03 -18.88
N ILE A 63 -5.40 12.30 -17.59
CA ILE A 63 -4.33 12.88 -16.76
C ILE A 63 -3.11 11.93 -16.63
N ASN A 64 -3.32 10.62 -16.75
CA ASN A 64 -2.25 9.62 -16.67
C ASN A 64 -1.26 9.68 -17.86
N ASP A 65 -1.60 10.39 -18.93
CA ASP A 65 -0.68 10.62 -20.06
C ASP A 65 0.42 11.64 -19.70
N HIS A 66 0.23 12.39 -18.60
CA HIS A 66 1.12 13.47 -18.16
C HIS A 66 2.04 13.06 -16.98
N VAL A 67 2.01 11.80 -16.58
CA VAL A 67 2.90 11.22 -15.56
C VAL A 67 3.76 10.13 -16.19
N SER A 68 5.04 10.06 -15.81
CA SER A 68 5.98 9.02 -16.28
C SER A 68 6.43 8.16 -15.11
N THR A 69 6.03 6.89 -15.11
CA THR A 69 6.36 5.91 -14.08
C THR A 69 6.94 4.63 -14.69
N PRO A 70 8.11 4.70 -15.36
CA PRO A 70 8.65 3.59 -16.14
C PRO A 70 8.97 2.36 -15.30
N ASN A 71 9.34 2.51 -14.03
CA ASN A 71 9.64 1.39 -13.15
C ASN A 71 8.36 0.65 -12.71
N PHE A 72 7.29 1.38 -12.39
CA PHE A 72 5.96 0.80 -12.16
C PHE A 72 5.46 0.08 -13.41
N ASP A 73 5.59 0.71 -14.58
CA ASP A 73 5.19 0.13 -15.87
C ASP A 73 5.94 -1.17 -16.17
N ALA A 74 7.23 -1.23 -15.84
CA ALA A 74 8.03 -2.44 -16.01
C ALA A 74 7.57 -3.57 -15.07
N VAL A 75 7.23 -3.25 -13.81
CA VAL A 75 6.66 -4.23 -12.87
C VAL A 75 5.31 -4.73 -13.37
N ALA A 76 4.45 -3.85 -13.87
CA ALA A 76 3.16 -4.20 -14.45
C ALA A 76 3.30 -5.07 -15.71
N GLY A 77 4.23 -4.72 -16.61
CA GLY A 77 4.47 -5.44 -17.85
C GLY A 77 5.12 -6.82 -17.68
N ASP A 78 5.93 -7.01 -16.61
CA ASP A 78 6.54 -8.30 -16.25
C ASP A 78 5.74 -9.03 -15.14
N GLY A 79 4.52 -8.57 -14.84
CA GLY A 79 3.63 -9.10 -13.82
C GLY A 79 2.16 -8.88 -14.15
N LEU A 80 1.42 -8.35 -13.19
CA LEU A 80 -0.01 -8.04 -13.25
C LEU A 80 -0.24 -6.56 -12.99
N LEU A 81 -1.10 -5.93 -13.80
CA LEU A 81 -1.64 -4.60 -13.56
C LEU A 81 -3.10 -4.70 -13.14
N PHE A 82 -3.43 -4.20 -11.95
CA PHE A 82 -4.81 -4.20 -11.45
C PHE A 82 -5.49 -2.86 -11.75
N THR A 83 -6.65 -2.91 -12.39
CA THR A 83 -7.42 -1.69 -12.72
C THR A 83 -8.35 -1.26 -11.61
N ARG A 84 -8.70 -2.17 -10.68
CA ARG A 84 -9.69 -1.98 -9.60
C ARG A 84 -9.12 -2.35 -8.23
N ALA A 85 -7.98 -1.76 -7.87
CA ALA A 85 -7.41 -1.89 -6.53
C ALA A 85 -7.88 -0.75 -5.63
N PHE A 86 -8.35 -1.11 -4.42
CA PHE A 86 -8.94 -0.18 -3.46
C PHE A 86 -8.34 -0.38 -2.06
N VAL A 87 -8.35 0.70 -1.29
CA VAL A 87 -7.97 0.67 0.12
C VAL A 87 -9.17 0.40 1.01
N SER A 88 -8.98 -0.24 2.16
CA SER A 88 -10.06 -0.43 3.14
C SER A 88 -10.45 0.89 3.83
N ALA A 89 -9.52 1.85 3.93
CA ALA A 89 -9.75 3.19 4.44
C ALA A 89 -8.83 4.20 3.76
N PRO A 90 -9.33 5.37 3.29
CA PRO A 90 -8.52 6.39 2.63
C PRO A 90 -7.77 7.28 3.65
N SER A 91 -6.96 6.68 4.51
CA SER A 91 -6.22 7.35 5.57
C SER A 91 -5.03 6.48 5.97
N CYS A 92 -3.84 7.06 6.11
CA CYS A 92 -2.57 6.34 6.26
C CYS A 92 -2.61 5.18 7.27
N THR A 93 -2.76 5.46 8.55
CA THR A 93 -2.71 4.41 9.59
C THR A 93 -3.82 3.37 9.45
N PRO A 94 -5.10 3.72 9.25
CA PRO A 94 -6.17 2.72 9.04
C PRO A 94 -5.96 1.86 7.79
N CYS A 95 -5.54 2.44 6.67
CA CYS A 95 -5.20 1.68 5.47
C CYS A 95 -4.09 0.67 5.75
N ARG A 96 -2.98 1.14 6.32
CA ARG A 96 -1.80 0.33 6.63
C ARG A 96 -2.10 -0.72 7.69
N SER A 97 -2.95 -0.43 8.68
CA SER A 97 -3.44 -1.43 9.64
C SER A 97 -4.20 -2.56 8.97
N SER A 98 -5.07 -2.21 8.05
CA SER A 98 -5.87 -3.15 7.28
C SER A 98 -4.99 -4.06 6.41
N LEU A 99 -4.07 -3.49 5.64
CA LEU A 99 -3.14 -4.23 4.78
C LEU A 99 -2.26 -5.18 5.60
N LEU A 100 -1.63 -4.68 6.67
CA LEU A 100 -0.69 -5.46 7.47
C LEU A 100 -1.37 -6.60 8.24
N SER A 101 -2.65 -6.44 8.63
CA SER A 101 -3.41 -7.44 9.39
C SER A 101 -4.28 -8.37 8.53
N GLY A 102 -4.43 -8.11 7.22
CA GLY A 102 -5.32 -8.87 6.35
C GLY A 102 -6.79 -8.78 6.75
N GLN A 103 -7.22 -7.64 7.31
CA GLN A 103 -8.57 -7.41 7.79
C GLN A 103 -9.07 -6.04 7.33
N HIS A 104 -10.39 -5.85 7.28
CA HIS A 104 -10.94 -4.51 7.14
C HIS A 104 -10.53 -3.63 8.33
N PHE A 105 -10.25 -2.33 8.06
CA PHE A 105 -9.69 -1.41 9.06
C PHE A 105 -10.52 -1.32 10.36
N TRP A 106 -11.86 -1.40 10.28
CA TRP A 106 -12.73 -1.34 11.46
C TRP A 106 -12.60 -2.52 12.43
N ARG A 107 -11.88 -3.58 12.03
CA ARG A 107 -11.51 -4.70 12.91
C ARG A 107 -10.19 -4.47 13.64
N CYS A 108 -9.44 -3.43 13.25
CA CYS A 108 -8.12 -3.12 13.80
C CYS A 108 -8.18 -2.32 15.11
N LYS A 109 -9.31 -2.35 15.83
CA LYS A 109 -9.48 -1.69 17.13
C LYS A 109 -9.04 -0.21 17.08
N ARG A 110 -8.14 0.21 17.99
CA ARG A 110 -7.65 1.59 18.04
C ARG A 110 -6.70 1.96 16.87
N ALA A 111 -6.24 1.00 16.12
CA ALA A 111 -5.49 1.24 14.87
C ALA A 111 -6.41 1.59 13.66
N SER A 112 -7.73 1.67 13.88
CA SER A 112 -8.73 2.09 12.88
C SER A 112 -8.83 3.61 12.69
N ILE A 113 -8.06 4.40 13.42
CA ILE A 113 -8.01 5.87 13.32
C ILE A 113 -6.60 6.32 12.97
N LEU A 114 -6.44 7.59 12.51
CA LEU A 114 -5.12 8.14 12.21
C LEU A 114 -4.43 8.62 13.49
N GLN A 115 -4.77 9.83 13.95
CA GLN A 115 -4.13 10.41 15.13
C GLN A 115 -4.62 9.74 16.42
N GLY A 116 -3.67 9.32 17.25
CA GLY A 116 -3.92 8.56 18.48
C GLY A 116 -4.15 7.07 18.24
N ALA A 117 -3.77 6.55 17.08
CA ALA A 117 -3.74 5.13 16.81
C ALA A 117 -2.77 4.38 17.73
N VAL A 118 -3.20 3.20 18.17
CA VAL A 118 -2.38 2.28 18.97
C VAL A 118 -2.49 0.90 18.34
N TRP A 119 -1.34 0.27 18.07
CA TRP A 119 -1.31 -1.11 17.60
C TRP A 119 -1.58 -2.05 18.77
N ASP A 120 -2.55 -2.93 18.60
CA ASP A 120 -2.85 -4.01 19.54
C ASP A 120 -2.12 -5.27 19.09
N MET A 121 -1.20 -5.77 19.91
CA MET A 121 -0.36 -6.94 19.59
C MET A 121 -1.15 -8.24 19.45
N SER A 122 -2.43 -8.29 19.84
CA SER A 122 -3.31 -9.43 19.57
C SER A 122 -3.81 -9.49 18.13
N ILE A 123 -3.59 -8.41 17.35
CA ILE A 123 -3.91 -8.37 15.92
C ILE A 123 -2.71 -8.94 15.15
N PRO A 124 -2.88 -10.04 14.38
CA PRO A 124 -1.80 -10.60 13.61
C PRO A 124 -1.33 -9.59 12.54
N ALA A 125 -0.04 -9.51 12.32
CA ALA A 125 0.56 -8.76 11.24
C ALA A 125 1.41 -9.68 10.39
N TYR A 126 1.17 -9.72 9.07
CA TYR A 126 1.84 -10.67 8.19
C TYR A 126 3.39 -10.58 8.26
N PRO A 127 4.03 -9.41 8.41
CA PRO A 127 5.49 -9.37 8.49
C PRO A 127 6.04 -10.06 9.74
N LEU A 128 5.35 -9.95 10.88
CA LEU A 128 5.75 -10.62 12.12
C LEU A 128 5.56 -12.13 12.03
N LEU A 129 4.47 -12.59 11.41
CA LEU A 129 4.24 -14.02 11.15
C LEU A 129 5.30 -14.60 10.20
N LEU A 130 5.74 -13.82 9.21
CA LEU A 130 6.85 -14.20 8.35
C LEU A 130 8.16 -14.27 9.14
N GLU A 131 8.43 -13.30 10.02
CA GLU A 131 9.62 -13.31 10.88
C GLU A 131 9.65 -14.55 11.77
N ASP A 132 8.51 -14.88 12.42
CA ASP A 132 8.36 -16.10 13.24
C ASP A 132 8.58 -17.39 12.42
N SER A 133 8.34 -17.35 11.12
CA SER A 133 8.55 -18.47 10.20
C SER A 133 9.97 -18.53 9.61
N GLY A 134 10.88 -17.64 10.01
CA GLY A 134 12.26 -17.62 9.59
C GLY A 134 12.60 -16.65 8.45
N TYR A 135 11.71 -15.69 8.12
CA TYR A 135 12.07 -14.58 7.25
C TYR A 135 12.88 -13.53 8.02
N ARG A 136 13.84 -12.92 7.35
CA ARG A 136 14.44 -11.67 7.80
C ARG A 136 13.51 -10.51 7.42
N ILE A 137 13.09 -9.67 8.37
CA ILE A 137 12.25 -8.52 8.07
C ILE A 137 13.00 -7.20 8.24
N GLY A 138 12.68 -6.22 7.40
CA GLY A 138 13.25 -4.87 7.49
C GLY A 138 12.43 -3.84 6.73
N HIS A 139 12.64 -2.57 7.05
CA HIS A 139 11.97 -1.49 6.35
C HIS A 139 12.82 -0.23 6.22
N THR A 140 12.56 0.53 5.17
CA THR A 140 13.04 1.90 5.02
C THR A 140 11.83 2.84 4.97
N TYR A 141 11.90 3.91 5.77
CA TYR A 141 10.91 4.96 5.95
C TYR A 141 9.62 4.47 6.63
N LYS A 142 8.45 4.82 6.11
CA LYS A 142 7.15 4.66 6.77
C LYS A 142 6.52 3.31 6.44
N VAL A 143 6.26 2.49 7.46
CA VAL A 143 5.39 1.31 7.34
C VAL A 143 4.00 1.61 7.90
N TRP A 144 3.94 2.03 9.17
CA TRP A 144 2.71 2.29 9.90
C TRP A 144 2.90 3.48 10.83
N SER A 145 2.33 4.61 10.44
CA SER A 145 2.33 5.88 11.19
C SER A 145 1.29 6.86 10.64
N PRO A 146 0.88 7.89 11.41
CA PRO A 146 1.19 8.08 12.83
C PRO A 146 0.51 7.03 13.70
N GLY A 147 1.21 6.56 14.75
CA GLY A 147 0.68 5.55 15.68
C GLY A 147 1.72 5.12 16.70
N THR A 148 1.28 4.39 17.72
CA THR A 148 2.14 3.97 18.84
C THR A 148 2.01 2.47 19.08
N PRO A 149 3.13 1.74 19.22
CA PRO A 149 4.49 2.15 18.85
C PRO A 149 4.64 2.33 17.33
N ALA A 150 5.51 3.25 16.91
CA ALA A 150 5.73 3.51 15.49
C ALA A 150 6.23 2.25 14.75
N ASN A 151 5.62 1.95 13.58
CA ASN A 151 5.91 0.78 12.75
C ASN A 151 5.81 -0.58 13.48
N ALA A 152 5.06 -0.65 14.60
CA ALA A 152 4.93 -1.86 15.42
C ALA A 152 4.55 -3.12 14.62
N PRO A 153 3.59 -3.09 13.66
CA PRO A 153 3.22 -4.29 12.89
C PRO A 153 4.31 -4.79 11.92
N HIS A 154 5.47 -4.12 11.88
CA HIS A 154 6.66 -4.55 11.13
C HIS A 154 7.93 -4.54 12.00
N GLY A 155 7.81 -4.85 13.27
CA GLY A 155 8.93 -4.95 14.21
C GLY A 155 9.51 -3.61 14.70
N GLY A 156 8.94 -2.47 14.29
CA GLY A 156 9.29 -1.15 14.80
C GLY A 156 10.73 -0.69 14.49
N LYS A 157 11.26 0.18 15.34
CA LYS A 157 12.58 0.80 15.16
C LYS A 157 13.76 -0.20 14.98
N PRO A 158 13.81 -1.37 15.66
CA PRO A 158 14.90 -2.32 15.44
C PRO A 158 15.02 -2.85 14.00
N ARG A 159 13.93 -2.80 13.23
CA ARG A 159 13.88 -3.27 11.84
C ARG A 159 14.01 -2.13 10.82
N ALA A 160 14.31 -0.89 11.28
CA ALA A 160 14.43 0.29 10.43
C ALA A 160 15.83 0.44 9.83
N HIS A 161 15.89 0.67 8.52
CA HIS A 161 17.10 0.91 7.73
C HIS A 161 17.08 2.32 7.14
N ASN A 162 17.30 3.35 7.99
CA ASN A 162 17.23 4.78 7.64
C ASN A 162 18.53 5.54 8.01
N ARG A 163 19.65 4.85 8.20
CA ARG A 163 20.90 5.47 8.73
C ARG A 163 21.50 6.52 7.79
N HIS A 164 21.18 6.44 6.50
CA HIS A 164 21.76 7.31 5.48
C HIS A 164 20.89 8.53 5.17
N GLY A 165 19.78 8.70 5.90
CA GLY A 165 18.93 9.87 5.82
C GLY A 165 17.48 9.58 5.45
N SER A 166 16.69 10.66 5.41
CA SER A 166 15.28 10.63 5.07
C SER A 166 14.83 11.84 4.23
N LYS A 167 15.79 12.52 3.58
CA LYS A 167 15.50 13.69 2.73
C LYS A 167 14.73 13.30 1.47
N PHE A 168 14.82 12.05 1.05
CA PHE A 168 14.01 11.52 -0.04
C PHE A 168 12.51 11.68 0.23
N ASN A 169 12.07 11.57 1.49
CA ASN A 169 10.69 11.82 1.92
C ASN A 169 10.22 13.28 1.74
N GLN A 170 11.13 14.19 1.42
CA GLN A 170 10.89 15.61 1.14
C GLN A 170 11.52 15.93 -0.21
N PHE A 171 11.15 15.17 -1.24
CA PHE A 171 11.87 15.15 -2.51
C PHE A 171 11.92 16.54 -3.16
N SER A 172 10.78 17.13 -3.50
CA SER A 172 10.74 18.47 -4.12
C SER A 172 11.40 19.51 -3.23
N GLN A 173 11.15 19.51 -1.92
CA GLN A 173 11.74 20.44 -0.96
C GLN A 173 13.28 20.35 -0.93
N SER A 174 13.83 19.17 -1.13
CA SER A 174 15.29 18.92 -1.09
C SER A 174 15.94 19.15 -2.46
N ALA A 175 15.32 18.65 -3.54
CA ALA A 175 15.84 18.79 -4.90
C ALA A 175 15.83 20.25 -5.36
N MET A 176 14.75 21.00 -5.05
CA MET A 176 14.59 22.42 -5.42
C MET A 176 15.59 23.38 -4.72
N LYS A 177 16.22 22.93 -3.62
CA LYS A 177 17.29 23.71 -2.96
C LYS A 177 18.63 23.61 -3.69
N ASN A 178 18.84 22.59 -4.51
CA ASN A 178 20.08 22.42 -5.26
C ASN A 178 20.00 23.23 -6.56
N PRO A 179 20.96 24.14 -6.86
CA PRO A 179 20.99 24.85 -8.14
C PRO A 179 21.02 23.93 -9.37
N ASP A 180 21.76 22.83 -9.30
CA ASP A 180 21.67 21.72 -10.26
C ASP A 180 20.59 20.72 -9.77
N ARG A 181 19.38 20.82 -10.40
CA ARG A 181 18.22 19.98 -10.06
C ARG A 181 18.52 18.49 -10.25
N ASP A 182 19.27 18.15 -11.28
CA ASP A 182 19.61 16.76 -11.57
C ASP A 182 20.61 16.20 -10.56
N ALA A 183 21.58 16.97 -10.11
CA ALA A 183 22.45 16.60 -8.99
C ALA A 183 21.64 16.46 -7.70
N GLY A 184 20.67 17.34 -7.46
CA GLY A 184 19.75 17.24 -6.32
C GLY A 184 18.99 15.92 -6.33
N LYS A 185 18.40 15.54 -7.45
CA LYS A 185 17.69 14.24 -7.63
C LYS A 185 18.65 13.07 -7.42
N ARG A 186 19.83 13.07 -8.06
CA ARG A 186 20.82 11.98 -7.90
C ARG A 186 21.24 11.77 -6.45
N ASN A 187 21.46 12.84 -5.68
CA ASN A 187 21.84 12.75 -4.27
C ASN A 187 20.74 12.09 -3.41
N LEU A 188 19.46 12.38 -3.71
CA LEU A 188 18.35 11.77 -3.00
C LEU A 188 18.18 10.29 -3.35
N LEU A 189 18.39 9.91 -4.61
CA LEU A 189 18.36 8.50 -5.03
C LEU A 189 19.55 7.71 -4.45
N GLU A 190 20.70 8.34 -4.27
CA GLU A 190 21.84 7.72 -3.59
C GLU A 190 21.58 7.51 -2.09
N GLU A 191 20.83 8.39 -1.44
CA GLU A 191 20.35 8.18 -0.06
C GLU A 191 19.46 6.91 0.02
N VAL A 192 18.50 6.76 -0.93
CA VAL A 192 17.67 5.56 -1.06
C VAL A 192 18.55 4.33 -1.23
N ARG A 193 19.50 4.36 -2.16
CA ARG A 193 20.41 3.25 -2.46
C ARG A 193 21.14 2.76 -1.21
N LYS A 194 21.73 3.67 -0.46
CA LYS A 194 22.46 3.35 0.78
C LYS A 194 21.54 2.76 1.85
N ASN A 195 20.32 3.30 2.01
CA ASN A 195 19.36 2.76 2.96
C ASN A 195 18.92 1.34 2.59
N VAL A 196 18.58 1.10 1.31
CA VAL A 196 18.19 -0.22 0.80
C VAL A 196 19.32 -1.24 0.96
N ARG A 197 20.56 -0.87 0.59
CA ARG A 197 21.76 -1.72 0.78
C ARG A 197 21.98 -2.09 2.23
N SER A 198 21.78 -1.18 3.17
CA SER A 198 21.98 -1.46 4.59
C SER A 198 21.09 -2.59 5.14
N PHE A 199 20.06 -2.99 4.37
CA PHE A 199 19.27 -4.18 4.63
C PHE A 199 19.65 -5.35 3.71
N LEU A 200 19.79 -5.12 2.42
CA LEU A 200 19.96 -6.21 1.45
C LEU A 200 21.38 -6.79 1.43
N ASP A 201 22.38 -5.96 1.63
CA ASP A 201 23.81 -6.26 1.44
C ASP A 201 24.64 -5.25 2.23
N ALA A 202 24.73 -5.44 3.55
CA ALA A 202 25.31 -4.47 4.48
C ALA A 202 26.84 -4.37 4.34
N ASP A 203 27.53 -5.45 3.96
CA ASP A 203 28.97 -5.50 3.70
C ASP A 203 29.35 -5.11 2.27
N ASN A 204 28.34 -4.95 1.39
CA ASN A 204 28.48 -4.52 0.00
C ASN A 204 29.33 -5.48 -0.87
N ASP A 205 29.21 -6.78 -0.62
CA ASP A 205 29.89 -7.82 -1.41
C ASP A 205 29.15 -8.23 -2.69
N GLY A 206 27.95 -7.69 -2.91
CA GLY A 206 27.11 -7.98 -4.07
C GLY A 206 26.20 -9.19 -3.90
N LYS A 207 26.06 -9.72 -2.69
CA LYS A 207 25.19 -10.82 -2.33
C LYS A 207 24.21 -10.40 -1.25
N ALA A 208 23.15 -11.17 -1.07
CA ALA A 208 22.30 -10.99 0.10
C ALA A 208 23.08 -11.40 1.38
N ASP A 209 22.90 -10.64 2.47
CA ASP A 209 23.62 -10.86 3.74
C ASP A 209 23.48 -12.27 4.34
N ASN A 210 22.49 -13.03 3.92
CA ASN A 210 22.30 -14.43 4.31
C ASN A 210 21.36 -15.15 3.34
N ASP A 211 21.29 -16.48 3.45
CA ASP A 211 20.44 -17.34 2.61
C ASP A 211 18.96 -17.37 3.03
N GLN A 212 18.56 -16.58 4.05
CA GLN A 212 17.18 -16.52 4.49
C GLN A 212 16.32 -15.69 3.54
N PRO A 213 15.09 -16.11 3.24
CA PRO A 213 14.16 -15.26 2.53
C PRO A 213 13.87 -14.01 3.36
N PHE A 214 13.58 -12.89 2.70
CA PHE A 214 13.32 -11.63 3.39
C PHE A 214 11.96 -11.03 3.04
N CYS A 215 11.41 -10.30 4.01
CA CYS A 215 10.25 -9.43 3.83
C CYS A 215 10.67 -7.98 4.06
N TYR A 216 10.71 -7.19 2.99
CA TYR A 216 11.18 -5.81 3.03
C TYR A 216 10.11 -4.81 2.63
N TRP A 217 10.02 -3.72 3.40
CA TRP A 217 9.10 -2.64 3.13
C TRP A 217 9.85 -1.36 2.76
N PHE A 218 9.68 -0.91 1.52
CA PHE A 218 10.14 0.38 1.02
C PHE A 218 8.96 1.35 1.04
N GLY A 219 8.92 2.26 2.01
CA GLY A 219 7.79 3.12 2.27
C GLY A 219 8.12 4.60 2.30
N PRO A 220 8.63 5.21 1.22
CA PRO A 220 8.83 6.65 1.19
C PRO A 220 7.50 7.39 1.30
N THR A 221 7.55 8.63 1.84
CA THR A 221 6.35 9.44 2.02
C THR A 221 6.02 10.34 0.83
N ASN A 222 6.64 10.12 -0.32
CA ASN A 222 6.17 10.65 -1.59
C ASN A 222 4.86 9.89 -1.95
N CYS A 223 3.78 10.49 -2.22
CA CYS A 223 3.38 11.84 -2.60
C CYS A 223 2.72 12.68 -1.47
N HIS A 224 3.03 12.45 -0.21
CA HIS A 224 2.49 13.23 0.91
C HIS A 224 2.94 14.70 0.83
N ARG A 225 2.06 15.65 1.22
CA ARG A 225 2.43 17.08 1.30
C ARG A 225 3.46 17.35 2.42
N LYS A 226 4.26 18.46 2.35
CA LYS A 226 4.17 19.56 1.39
C LYS A 226 4.99 19.27 0.12
N TRP A 227 4.58 19.89 -0.97
CA TRP A 227 5.36 19.99 -2.22
C TRP A 227 5.80 21.45 -2.42
N ILE A 228 6.80 21.67 -3.27
CA ILE A 228 7.20 23.02 -3.67
C ILE A 228 6.41 23.39 -4.91
N ALA A 229 5.74 24.54 -4.92
CA ALA A 229 5.02 25.05 -6.06
C ALA A 229 5.94 25.15 -7.30
N GLY A 230 5.46 24.65 -8.44
CA GLY A 230 6.22 24.57 -9.68
C GLY A 230 7.22 23.42 -9.77
N SER A 231 7.36 22.58 -8.73
CA SER A 231 8.33 21.46 -8.73
C SER A 231 8.03 20.40 -9.78
N GLY A 232 6.77 20.16 -10.10
CA GLY A 232 6.37 19.24 -11.16
C GLY A 232 6.94 19.64 -12.52
N LYS A 233 6.86 20.92 -12.85
CA LYS A 233 7.44 21.48 -14.07
C LYS A 233 8.97 21.49 -14.02
N GLU A 234 9.56 22.01 -12.94
CA GLU A 234 11.00 22.25 -12.86
C GLU A 234 11.82 20.97 -12.72
N LEU A 235 11.35 19.98 -11.97
CA LEU A 235 12.06 18.72 -11.75
C LEU A 235 11.74 17.65 -12.81
N TRP A 236 10.54 17.70 -13.39
CA TRP A 236 10.02 16.60 -14.19
C TRP A 236 9.47 17.02 -15.56
N GLY A 237 9.42 18.32 -15.86
CA GLY A 237 8.92 18.84 -17.14
C GLY A 237 7.39 18.75 -17.31
N ILE A 238 6.64 18.53 -16.23
CA ILE A 238 5.17 18.46 -16.29
C ILE A 238 4.62 19.88 -16.38
N ASP A 239 4.20 20.29 -17.59
CA ASP A 239 3.60 21.60 -17.78
C ASP A 239 2.16 21.62 -17.23
N PRO A 240 1.83 22.49 -16.23
CA PRO A 240 0.47 22.59 -15.71
C PRO A 240 -0.59 22.88 -16.78
N ASP A 241 -0.27 23.62 -17.82
CA ASP A 241 -1.21 23.93 -18.88
C ASP A 241 -1.55 22.72 -19.77
N SER A 242 -0.70 21.70 -19.79
CA SER A 242 -1.01 20.43 -20.45
C SER A 242 -2.13 19.66 -19.76
N LEU A 243 -2.41 19.95 -18.48
CA LEU A 243 -3.48 19.34 -17.70
C LEU A 243 -4.84 20.00 -17.92
N LYS A 244 -4.94 21.06 -18.73
CA LYS A 244 -6.21 21.72 -19.03
C LYS A 244 -7.21 20.75 -19.65
N GLY A 245 -8.41 20.67 -19.07
CA GLY A 245 -9.46 19.74 -19.47
C GLY A 245 -9.20 18.27 -19.08
N LYS A 246 -8.17 17.99 -18.23
CA LYS A 246 -7.81 16.64 -17.81
C LYS A 246 -8.04 16.40 -16.30
N LEU A 247 -8.25 17.47 -15.55
CA LEU A 247 -8.55 17.35 -14.11
C LEU A 247 -9.86 16.60 -13.88
N PRO A 248 -10.04 15.98 -12.70
CA PRO A 248 -11.34 15.45 -12.31
C PRO A 248 -12.46 16.50 -12.49
N PRO A 249 -13.61 16.16 -13.08
CA PRO A 249 -14.62 17.14 -13.53
C PRO A 249 -15.27 17.96 -12.39
N PHE A 250 -15.14 17.53 -11.15
CA PHE A 250 -15.61 18.26 -9.97
C PHE A 250 -14.56 19.26 -9.44
N LEU A 251 -13.36 19.32 -10.02
CA LEU A 251 -12.36 20.31 -9.66
C LEU A 251 -12.42 21.51 -10.63
N PRO A 252 -12.20 22.72 -10.12
CA PRO A 252 -12.08 23.89 -10.99
C PRO A 252 -10.81 23.78 -11.85
N ASP A 253 -10.97 23.96 -13.14
CA ASP A 253 -9.85 23.93 -14.10
C ASP A 253 -9.18 25.31 -14.20
N VAL A 254 -8.51 25.70 -13.13
CA VAL A 254 -7.78 26.97 -13.01
C VAL A 254 -6.28 26.75 -12.86
N PRO A 255 -5.43 27.73 -13.19
CA PRO A 255 -3.97 27.55 -13.18
C PRO A 255 -3.41 27.00 -11.87
N VAL A 256 -3.85 27.51 -10.73
CA VAL A 256 -3.35 27.09 -9.40
C VAL A 256 -3.69 25.63 -9.09
N VAL A 257 -4.83 25.12 -9.52
CA VAL A 257 -5.23 23.72 -9.34
C VAL A 257 -4.45 22.81 -10.28
N ARG A 258 -4.21 23.23 -11.52
CA ARG A 258 -3.36 22.49 -12.47
C ARG A 258 -1.92 22.41 -11.99
N GLU A 259 -1.36 23.50 -11.44
CA GLU A 259 -0.02 23.52 -10.88
C GLU A 259 0.10 22.57 -9.68
N ASP A 260 -0.83 22.66 -8.72
CA ASP A 260 -0.87 21.77 -7.56
C ASP A 260 -0.95 20.29 -7.96
N PHE A 261 -1.70 19.99 -9.02
CA PHE A 261 -1.79 18.63 -9.58
C PHE A 261 -0.50 18.19 -10.31
N ALA A 262 0.13 19.09 -11.06
CA ALA A 262 1.41 18.81 -11.73
C ALA A 262 2.52 18.52 -10.70
N ASP A 263 2.56 19.26 -9.60
CA ASP A 263 3.49 19.01 -8.49
C ASP A 263 3.26 17.65 -7.85
N TYR A 264 1.99 17.25 -7.66
CA TYR A 264 1.65 15.91 -7.20
C TYR A 264 2.13 14.80 -8.12
N LEU A 265 1.91 14.95 -9.44
CA LEU A 265 2.40 13.97 -10.42
C LEU A 265 3.94 13.90 -10.41
N GLY A 266 4.61 15.03 -10.13
CA GLY A 266 6.05 15.07 -9.93
C GLY A 266 6.53 14.24 -8.73
N GLU A 267 5.80 14.26 -7.61
CA GLU A 267 6.12 13.41 -6.44
C GLU A 267 5.86 11.91 -6.73
N ALA A 268 4.87 11.59 -7.57
CA ALA A 268 4.66 10.22 -8.04
C ALA A 268 5.85 9.73 -8.89
N GLN A 269 6.42 10.58 -9.75
CA GLN A 269 7.64 10.27 -10.50
C GLN A 269 8.86 10.15 -9.60
N ALA A 270 8.94 10.93 -8.52
CA ALA A 270 9.99 10.78 -7.52
C ALA A 270 9.93 9.42 -6.81
N PHE A 271 8.73 8.96 -6.43
CA PHE A 271 8.53 7.62 -5.89
C PHE A 271 8.98 6.54 -6.89
N ASP A 272 8.57 6.66 -8.16
CA ASP A 272 8.94 5.72 -9.22
C ASP A 272 10.46 5.67 -9.45
N ALA A 273 11.16 6.81 -9.36
CA ALA A 273 12.61 6.83 -9.43
C ALA A 273 13.26 6.09 -8.25
N GLY A 274 12.72 6.24 -7.03
CA GLY A 274 13.15 5.45 -5.86
C GLY A 274 12.86 3.96 -6.00
N LEU A 275 11.73 3.58 -6.61
CA LEU A 275 11.42 2.19 -6.98
C LEU A 275 12.46 1.62 -7.95
N GLY A 276 12.92 2.44 -8.92
CA GLY A 276 14.00 2.04 -9.84
C GLY A 276 15.27 1.65 -9.10
N VAL A 277 15.69 2.45 -8.11
CA VAL A 277 16.85 2.14 -7.26
C VAL A 277 16.64 0.82 -6.49
N LEU A 278 15.46 0.58 -5.93
CA LEU A 278 15.15 -0.67 -5.24
C LEU A 278 15.27 -1.88 -6.18
N ILE A 279 14.72 -1.78 -7.40
CA ILE A 279 14.80 -2.84 -8.42
C ILE A 279 16.25 -3.10 -8.82
N GLU A 280 17.07 -2.07 -9.02
CA GLU A 280 18.50 -2.19 -9.31
C GLU A 280 19.24 -2.97 -8.21
N GLU A 281 18.99 -2.65 -6.95
CA GLU A 281 19.63 -3.32 -5.82
C GLU A 281 19.19 -4.78 -5.69
N LEU A 282 17.90 -5.11 -5.91
CA LEU A 282 17.43 -6.49 -5.94
C LEU A 282 18.07 -7.30 -7.08
N LYS A 283 18.26 -6.69 -8.26
CA LYS A 283 18.97 -7.32 -9.39
C LYS A 283 20.45 -7.52 -9.09
N ARG A 284 21.11 -6.54 -8.47
CA ARG A 284 22.51 -6.59 -8.12
C ARG A 284 22.88 -7.78 -7.22
N ILE A 285 21.99 -8.12 -6.27
CA ILE A 285 22.17 -9.27 -5.36
C ILE A 285 21.53 -10.57 -5.89
N ASN A 286 21.12 -10.61 -7.16
CA ASN A 286 20.43 -11.75 -7.81
C ASN A 286 19.15 -12.21 -7.10
N ALA A 287 18.49 -11.35 -6.31
CA ALA A 287 17.24 -11.68 -5.61
C ALA A 287 15.97 -11.40 -6.42
N PHE A 288 16.04 -10.59 -7.48
CA PHE A 288 14.87 -10.06 -8.20
C PHE A 288 13.96 -11.15 -8.78
N GLU A 289 14.54 -12.25 -9.30
CA GLU A 289 13.78 -13.34 -9.92
C GLU A 289 13.05 -14.24 -8.90
N ASN A 290 13.49 -14.24 -7.63
CA ASN A 290 12.80 -14.94 -6.54
C ASN A 290 12.07 -13.99 -5.60
N THR A 291 11.59 -12.86 -6.10
CA THR A 291 10.93 -11.83 -5.30
C THR A 291 9.50 -11.59 -5.77
N ILE A 292 8.56 -11.62 -4.84
CA ILE A 292 7.24 -11.00 -5.00
C ILE A 292 7.43 -9.50 -4.77
N LEU A 293 7.37 -8.71 -5.84
CA LEU A 293 7.43 -7.26 -5.76
C LEU A 293 6.03 -6.68 -5.98
N VAL A 294 5.50 -6.02 -4.95
CA VAL A 294 4.24 -5.29 -4.98
C VAL A 294 4.50 -3.80 -4.95
N VAL A 295 3.86 -3.06 -5.84
CA VAL A 295 3.96 -1.60 -5.92
C VAL A 295 2.56 -0.99 -5.83
N SER A 296 2.33 -0.12 -4.84
CA SER A 296 1.03 0.54 -4.63
C SER A 296 1.17 1.82 -3.79
N GLY A 297 0.03 2.51 -3.56
CA GLY A 297 -0.11 3.63 -2.63
C GLY A 297 -1.11 3.32 -1.52
N ASP A 298 -1.10 4.09 -0.43
CA ASP A 298 -1.98 3.84 0.71
C ASP A 298 -3.36 4.51 0.64
N HIS A 299 -3.53 5.50 -0.22
CA HIS A 299 -4.80 6.13 -0.61
C HIS A 299 -4.56 7.26 -1.63
N GLY A 300 -5.64 7.96 -2.01
CA GLY A 300 -5.55 9.00 -3.03
C GLY A 300 -4.98 10.33 -2.55
N ILE A 301 -4.94 11.26 -3.47
CA ILE A 301 -4.30 12.58 -3.40
C ILE A 301 -4.74 13.41 -2.18
N PRO A 302 -3.80 14.03 -1.43
CA PRO A 302 -4.08 14.84 -0.25
C PRO A 302 -4.42 16.30 -0.62
N GLY A 303 -5.22 16.97 0.21
CA GLY A 303 -5.53 18.39 0.06
C GLY A 303 -6.46 18.73 -1.12
N ILE A 304 -7.07 17.74 -1.73
CA ILE A 304 -8.02 17.86 -2.84
C ILE A 304 -9.36 17.25 -2.42
N THR A 305 -10.47 17.94 -2.74
CA THR A 305 -11.81 17.45 -2.46
C THR A 305 -12.04 16.08 -3.10
N ARG A 306 -12.78 15.20 -2.41
CA ARG A 306 -13.00 13.79 -2.79
C ARG A 306 -11.74 12.91 -2.84
N GLY A 307 -10.56 13.44 -2.51
CA GLY A 307 -9.30 12.69 -2.38
C GLY A 307 -9.16 12.01 -1.02
N LYS A 308 -7.97 12.10 -0.41
CA LYS A 308 -7.66 11.58 0.94
C LYS A 308 -8.78 11.88 1.94
N CYS A 309 -9.11 10.91 2.79
CA CYS A 309 -10.22 10.97 3.77
C CYS A 309 -11.62 10.93 3.17
N SER A 310 -11.78 10.73 1.87
CA SER A 310 -13.07 10.60 1.21
C SER A 310 -13.27 9.18 0.68
N LEU A 311 -14.52 8.69 0.67
CA LEU A 311 -14.84 7.34 0.18
C LEU A 311 -15.15 7.29 -1.33
N TYR A 312 -14.93 8.39 -2.06
CA TYR A 312 -14.98 8.40 -3.53
C TYR A 312 -13.73 7.73 -4.12
N ASP A 313 -13.82 7.33 -5.38
CA ASP A 313 -12.75 6.62 -6.09
C ASP A 313 -11.41 7.38 -6.03
N LEU A 314 -11.43 8.73 -6.14
CA LEU A 314 -10.22 9.55 -6.02
C LEU A 314 -9.49 9.38 -4.67
N GLY A 315 -10.22 9.06 -3.60
CA GLY A 315 -9.66 8.82 -2.27
C GLY A 315 -9.31 7.37 -2.01
N THR A 316 -10.04 6.42 -2.61
CA THR A 316 -9.96 5.00 -2.25
C THR A 316 -9.29 4.11 -3.28
N GLN A 317 -9.25 4.51 -4.56
CA GLN A 317 -8.62 3.75 -5.63
C GLN A 317 -7.13 4.08 -5.72
N VAL A 318 -6.30 3.04 -5.77
CA VAL A 318 -4.84 3.16 -5.79
C VAL A 318 -4.24 2.38 -6.96
N PRO A 319 -3.02 2.71 -7.41
CA PRO A 319 -2.32 1.87 -8.37
C PRO A 319 -1.92 0.57 -7.69
N LEU A 320 -1.92 -0.52 -8.46
CA LEU A 320 -1.40 -1.80 -7.99
C LEU A 320 -0.78 -2.56 -9.15
N ALA A 321 0.50 -2.86 -9.01
CA ALA A 321 1.23 -3.79 -9.86
C ALA A 321 1.93 -4.84 -9.00
N ILE A 322 1.90 -6.11 -9.46
CA ILE A 322 2.52 -7.24 -8.75
C ILE A 322 3.34 -8.05 -9.73
N ARG A 323 4.62 -8.24 -9.42
CA ARG A 323 5.54 -9.12 -10.15
C ARG A 323 5.98 -10.27 -9.26
N TRP A 324 5.85 -11.49 -9.77
CA TRP A 324 6.38 -12.69 -9.14
C TRP A 324 6.64 -13.77 -10.21
N PRO A 325 7.85 -13.83 -10.81
CA PRO A 325 8.13 -14.71 -11.95
C PRO A 325 7.88 -16.19 -11.70
N LYS A 326 8.08 -16.66 -10.45
CA LYS A 326 7.88 -18.07 -10.09
C LYS A 326 6.45 -18.43 -9.70
N GLY A 327 5.58 -17.47 -9.46
CA GLY A 327 4.24 -17.72 -8.92
C GLY A 327 3.10 -17.13 -9.72
N ILE A 328 3.38 -16.26 -10.70
CA ILE A 328 2.40 -15.73 -11.64
C ILE A 328 2.55 -16.51 -12.95
N GLU A 329 1.48 -17.23 -13.33
CA GLU A 329 1.48 -18.15 -14.48
C GLU A 329 1.74 -17.44 -15.80
N ALA A 330 1.07 -16.31 -16.04
CA ALA A 330 1.28 -15.47 -17.21
C ALA A 330 1.47 -14.01 -16.83
N LYS A 331 2.53 -13.40 -17.33
CA LYS A 331 2.88 -12.01 -17.13
C LYS A 331 2.22 -11.07 -18.15
N GLY A 332 2.27 -9.76 -17.86
CA GLY A 332 1.74 -8.71 -18.74
C GLY A 332 0.21 -8.66 -18.81
N ARG A 333 -0.48 -9.25 -17.82
CA ARG A 333 -1.93 -9.29 -17.78
C ARG A 333 -2.52 -8.08 -17.07
N VAL A 334 -3.65 -7.62 -17.58
CA VAL A 334 -4.50 -6.61 -16.93
C VAL A 334 -5.63 -7.35 -16.20
N VAL A 335 -5.82 -7.04 -14.93
CA VAL A 335 -6.78 -7.68 -14.02
C VAL A 335 -7.85 -6.67 -13.62
N ASP A 336 -9.13 -7.02 -13.84
CA ASP A 336 -10.28 -6.16 -13.57
C ASP A 336 -11.10 -6.61 -12.36
N ASP A 337 -10.61 -7.59 -11.61
CA ASP A 337 -11.19 -8.00 -10.34
C ASP A 337 -11.11 -6.86 -9.32
N PHE A 338 -12.16 -6.72 -8.50
CA PHE A 338 -12.09 -5.83 -7.35
C PHE A 338 -11.16 -6.42 -6.29
N VAL A 339 -10.09 -5.69 -5.99
CA VAL A 339 -9.07 -6.08 -5.01
C VAL A 339 -9.01 -5.05 -3.90
N SER A 340 -9.03 -5.52 -2.67
CA SER A 340 -8.76 -4.68 -1.51
C SER A 340 -7.31 -4.92 -1.03
N LEU A 341 -6.57 -3.88 -0.66
CA LEU A 341 -5.16 -4.03 -0.25
C LEU A 341 -4.92 -5.04 0.89
N PRO A 342 -5.83 -5.24 1.88
CA PRO A 342 -5.66 -6.32 2.86
C PRO A 342 -5.57 -7.72 2.25
N ASP A 343 -6.01 -7.94 1.00
CA ASP A 343 -5.89 -9.22 0.29
C ASP A 343 -4.42 -9.66 0.09
N LEU A 344 -3.49 -8.71 0.16
CA LEU A 344 -2.06 -8.97 0.06
C LEU A 344 -1.52 -9.78 1.25
N ALA A 345 -2.02 -9.57 2.48
CA ALA A 345 -1.51 -10.26 3.66
C ALA A 345 -1.67 -11.78 3.59
N PRO A 346 -2.89 -12.36 3.38
CA PRO A 346 -3.04 -13.80 3.21
C PRO A 346 -2.29 -14.31 1.97
N THR A 347 -2.19 -13.51 0.89
CA THR A 347 -1.44 -13.87 -0.32
C THR A 347 0.05 -14.09 -0.02
N PHE A 348 0.65 -13.18 0.76
CA PHE A 348 2.07 -13.31 1.14
C PHE A 348 2.33 -14.52 2.05
N LEU A 349 1.43 -14.76 3.01
CA LEU A 349 1.56 -15.91 3.90
C LEU A 349 1.43 -17.23 3.13
N GLU A 350 0.45 -17.36 2.23
CA GLU A 350 0.30 -18.54 1.36
C GLU A 350 1.53 -18.75 0.48
N ALA A 351 2.03 -17.69 -0.17
CA ALA A 351 3.24 -17.77 -1.01
C ALA A 351 4.47 -18.18 -0.21
N ALA A 352 4.53 -17.84 1.05
CA ALA A 352 5.60 -18.21 1.98
C ALA A 352 5.41 -19.60 2.63
N GLY A 353 4.29 -20.28 2.38
CA GLY A 353 3.96 -21.56 3.05
C GLY A 353 3.67 -21.38 4.55
N VAL A 354 3.14 -20.23 4.95
CA VAL A 354 2.77 -19.91 6.34
C VAL A 354 1.25 -19.93 6.47
N ASP A 355 0.77 -20.56 7.56
CA ASP A 355 -0.66 -20.64 7.82
C ASP A 355 -1.30 -19.25 7.96
N VAL A 356 -2.41 -19.04 7.25
CA VAL A 356 -3.19 -17.80 7.35
C VAL A 356 -4.08 -17.85 8.60
N PRO A 357 -3.91 -16.90 9.54
CA PRO A 357 -4.75 -16.86 10.73
C PRO A 357 -6.23 -16.69 10.39
N ARG A 358 -7.13 -17.38 11.09
CA ARG A 358 -8.59 -17.34 10.85
C ARG A 358 -9.22 -15.94 10.97
N ASN A 359 -8.59 -15.04 11.70
CA ASN A 359 -9.04 -13.66 11.85
C ASN A 359 -8.56 -12.72 10.69
N MET A 360 -7.68 -13.19 9.81
CA MET A 360 -7.44 -12.55 8.52
C MET A 360 -8.60 -12.92 7.58
N THR A 361 -9.49 -11.96 7.33
CA THR A 361 -10.74 -12.19 6.58
C THR A 361 -10.68 -11.75 5.13
N ALA A 362 -9.55 -11.19 4.71
CA ALA A 362 -9.28 -10.81 3.33
C ALA A 362 -9.09 -12.05 2.43
N LYS A 363 -9.31 -11.90 1.14
CA LYS A 363 -9.25 -12.99 0.14
C LYS A 363 -7.87 -13.01 -0.52
N SER A 364 -7.16 -14.13 -0.48
CA SER A 364 -5.89 -14.29 -1.20
C SER A 364 -6.03 -14.05 -2.70
N LEU A 365 -4.99 -13.48 -3.31
CA LEU A 365 -4.85 -13.29 -4.76
C LEU A 365 -4.26 -14.52 -5.48
N SER A 366 -3.94 -15.59 -4.77
CA SER A 366 -3.37 -16.81 -5.35
C SER A 366 -4.18 -17.38 -6.52
N PRO A 367 -5.53 -17.37 -6.53
CA PRO A 367 -6.31 -17.80 -7.70
C PRO A 367 -6.06 -16.93 -8.94
N ILE A 368 -5.88 -15.62 -8.76
CA ILE A 368 -5.55 -14.69 -9.85
C ILE A 368 -4.14 -14.96 -10.40
N PHE A 369 -3.18 -15.26 -9.54
CA PHE A 369 -1.80 -15.56 -9.94
C PHE A 369 -1.70 -16.84 -10.79
N LYS A 370 -2.50 -17.87 -10.45
CA LYS A 370 -2.56 -19.17 -11.14
C LYS A 370 -3.38 -19.15 -12.43
N SER A 371 -4.03 -18.04 -12.75
CA SER A 371 -4.80 -17.89 -13.99
C SER A 371 -3.90 -17.39 -15.13
N ASN A 372 -4.26 -17.72 -16.36
CA ASN A 372 -3.68 -17.16 -17.59
C ASN A 372 -4.57 -16.08 -18.22
N ALA A 373 -5.77 -15.85 -17.67
CA ALA A 373 -6.73 -14.91 -18.21
C ALA A 373 -6.41 -13.45 -17.79
N SER A 374 -6.86 -12.50 -18.61
CA SER A 374 -6.97 -11.08 -18.31
C SER A 374 -8.44 -10.70 -18.09
N GLY A 375 -8.69 -9.49 -17.57
CA GLY A 375 -10.03 -9.01 -17.26
C GLY A 375 -10.53 -9.51 -15.91
N LEU A 376 -11.82 -9.81 -15.79
CA LEU A 376 -12.44 -10.36 -14.59
C LEU A 376 -12.16 -11.88 -14.51
N ILE A 377 -11.40 -12.29 -13.51
CA ILE A 377 -10.90 -13.67 -13.35
C ILE A 377 -11.74 -14.41 -12.31
N ASP A 378 -11.99 -13.81 -11.15
CA ASP A 378 -12.82 -14.36 -10.08
C ASP A 378 -14.13 -13.57 -9.97
N PRO A 379 -15.25 -14.09 -10.49
CA PRO A 379 -16.55 -13.40 -10.45
C PRO A 379 -17.04 -13.05 -9.04
N SER A 380 -16.50 -13.69 -7.99
CA SER A 380 -16.82 -13.35 -6.60
C SER A 380 -16.13 -12.07 -6.10
N ARG A 381 -15.24 -11.48 -6.90
CA ARG A 381 -14.58 -10.20 -6.66
C ARG A 381 -15.26 -9.08 -7.43
N ASP A 382 -16.56 -8.93 -7.20
CA ASP A 382 -17.45 -7.97 -7.85
C ASP A 382 -17.59 -6.64 -7.12
N SER A 383 -17.01 -6.52 -5.93
CA SER A 383 -17.15 -5.35 -5.06
C SER A 383 -16.05 -5.26 -4.01
N VAL A 384 -15.87 -4.06 -3.47
CA VAL A 384 -15.02 -3.80 -2.29
C VAL A 384 -15.76 -2.96 -1.27
N PHE A 385 -15.36 -3.13 0.01
CA PHE A 385 -15.87 -2.35 1.12
C PHE A 385 -14.79 -1.38 1.61
N THR A 386 -15.15 -0.12 1.75
CA THR A 386 -14.28 0.94 2.27
C THR A 386 -14.97 1.67 3.42
N GLY A 387 -14.22 2.46 4.16
CA GLY A 387 -14.80 3.25 5.22
C GLY A 387 -13.81 4.17 5.91
N ARG A 388 -14.31 4.95 6.85
CA ARG A 388 -13.49 5.80 7.73
C ARG A 388 -14.13 5.95 9.09
N GLU A 389 -13.32 6.29 10.08
CA GLU A 389 -13.75 6.70 11.41
C GLU A 389 -13.28 8.14 11.69
N ARG A 390 -12.13 8.31 12.30
CA ARG A 390 -11.53 9.61 12.59
C ARG A 390 -10.16 9.69 11.91
N HIS A 391 -9.93 10.77 11.18
CA HIS A 391 -8.61 11.04 10.61
C HIS A 391 -7.78 11.83 11.61
N VAL A 392 -7.90 13.15 11.66
CA VAL A 392 -7.15 13.96 12.64
C VAL A 392 -7.95 14.25 13.90
N ALA A 393 -7.25 14.45 15.00
CA ALA A 393 -7.82 15.07 16.19
C ALA A 393 -8.18 16.54 15.87
N HIS A 394 -9.14 17.08 16.57
CA HIS A 394 -9.57 18.49 16.44
C HIS A 394 -10.24 18.88 15.11
N ALA A 395 -10.37 17.98 14.14
CA ALA A 395 -11.18 18.26 12.94
C ALA A 395 -12.64 18.62 13.30
N ARG A 396 -13.15 18.11 14.43
CA ARG A 396 -14.47 18.40 15.00
C ARG A 396 -14.36 18.61 16.50
N THR A 397 -15.17 19.50 17.04
CA THR A 397 -15.24 19.76 18.49
C THR A 397 -15.41 18.45 19.26
N GLY A 398 -14.59 18.24 20.29
CA GLY A 398 -14.60 17.03 21.11
C GLY A 398 -13.99 15.81 20.42
N ASN A 399 -13.16 15.99 19.40
CA ASN A 399 -12.49 14.90 18.66
C ASN A 399 -13.47 13.87 18.06
N LYS A 400 -14.68 14.28 17.73
CA LYS A 400 -15.74 13.40 17.24
C LYS A 400 -15.35 12.75 15.91
N PRO A 401 -15.54 11.42 15.75
CA PRO A 401 -15.34 10.74 14.48
C PRO A 401 -16.42 11.11 13.45
N TYR A 402 -16.17 10.82 12.18
CA TYR A 402 -17.17 10.84 11.13
C TYR A 402 -17.23 9.44 10.49
N PRO A 403 -17.96 8.51 11.15
CA PRO A 403 -18.00 7.13 10.69
C PRO A 403 -18.79 7.00 9.40
N GLN A 404 -18.16 6.42 8.40
CA GLN A 404 -18.73 6.11 7.09
C GLN A 404 -18.37 4.69 6.69
N ARG A 405 -19.23 4.05 5.91
CA ARG A 405 -18.95 2.82 5.16
C ARG A 405 -19.46 2.98 3.73
N ALA A 406 -18.74 2.33 2.82
CA ALA A 406 -19.16 2.30 1.43
C ALA A 406 -18.96 0.91 0.84
N ILE A 407 -19.79 0.58 -0.12
CA ILE A 407 -19.59 -0.49 -1.07
C ILE A 407 -19.38 0.12 -2.45
N ARG A 408 -18.36 -0.36 -3.17
CA ARG A 408 -18.06 0.00 -4.55
C ARG A 408 -18.19 -1.24 -5.42
N THR A 409 -19.13 -1.20 -6.35
CA THR A 409 -19.34 -2.22 -7.39
C THR A 409 -18.95 -1.65 -8.75
N ASP A 410 -19.10 -2.41 -9.82
CA ASP A 410 -18.81 -1.92 -11.18
C ASP A 410 -19.58 -0.64 -11.54
N GLN A 411 -20.87 -0.60 -11.20
CA GLN A 411 -21.78 0.49 -11.59
C GLN A 411 -22.02 1.52 -10.48
N TYR A 412 -21.90 1.14 -9.20
CA TYR A 412 -22.36 1.95 -8.09
C TYR A 412 -21.30 2.14 -7.01
N LEU A 413 -21.31 3.33 -6.43
CA LEU A 413 -20.71 3.64 -5.16
C LEU A 413 -21.83 4.06 -4.20
N TYR A 414 -22.06 3.25 -3.15
CA TYR A 414 -23.05 3.56 -2.12
C TYR A 414 -22.36 3.86 -0.80
N ILE A 415 -22.59 5.06 -0.25
CA ILE A 415 -21.96 5.55 0.99
C ILE A 415 -23.02 5.75 2.06
N ILE A 416 -22.80 5.17 3.24
CA ILE A 416 -23.61 5.41 4.44
C ILE A 416 -22.85 6.32 5.39
N ASN A 417 -23.46 7.44 5.77
CA ASN A 417 -23.00 8.35 6.80
C ASN A 417 -23.74 8.04 8.11
N PHE A 418 -23.05 7.47 9.10
CA PHE A 418 -23.70 7.10 10.38
C PHE A 418 -23.95 8.29 11.31
N LYS A 419 -23.33 9.45 11.02
CA LYS A 419 -23.49 10.70 11.76
C LYS A 419 -23.65 11.88 10.82
N PRO A 420 -24.80 11.94 10.09
CA PRO A 420 -25.03 12.97 9.08
C PRO A 420 -25.19 14.38 9.67
N ASP A 421 -25.37 14.49 10.99
CA ASP A 421 -25.39 15.74 11.76
C ASP A 421 -23.99 16.41 11.90
N ARG A 422 -22.92 15.77 11.39
CA ARG A 422 -21.55 16.27 11.45
C ARG A 422 -21.01 16.67 10.09
N TRP A 423 -20.12 17.64 10.07
CA TRP A 423 -19.38 17.99 8.85
C TRP A 423 -18.46 16.87 8.40
N PRO A 424 -18.52 16.43 7.13
CA PRO A 424 -17.76 15.27 6.66
C PRO A 424 -16.24 15.45 6.70
N MET A 425 -15.72 16.64 6.36
CA MET A 425 -14.27 16.91 6.33
C MET A 425 -13.77 17.73 7.53
N GLY A 426 -14.60 17.88 8.55
CA GLY A 426 -14.28 18.72 9.73
C GLY A 426 -15.03 20.02 9.74
N THR A 427 -14.86 20.81 10.82
CA THR A 427 -15.55 22.09 10.98
C THR A 427 -15.04 23.11 9.96
N GLY A 428 -15.98 23.82 9.33
CA GLY A 428 -15.71 24.87 8.36
C GLY A 428 -16.12 26.25 8.88
N PRO A 429 -15.22 27.02 9.53
CA PRO A 429 -15.49 28.40 9.87
C PRO A 429 -15.88 29.20 8.61
N GLY A 430 -16.87 30.06 8.71
CA GLY A 430 -17.39 30.84 7.59
C GLY A 430 -18.37 30.10 6.66
N PHE A 431 -18.64 28.83 6.91
CA PHE A 431 -19.68 28.04 6.18
C PHE A 431 -21.04 28.04 6.91
N GLY A 432 -21.14 28.73 8.05
CA GLY A 432 -22.39 29.00 8.75
C GLY A 432 -22.94 30.41 8.42
N ALA A 433 -23.72 30.96 9.35
CA ALA A 433 -24.32 32.29 9.22
C ALA A 433 -23.26 33.41 9.20
N ASP A 434 -22.15 33.24 9.90
CA ASP A 434 -21.08 34.23 9.95
C ASP A 434 -20.01 33.93 8.88
N LYS A 435 -20.17 34.54 7.70
CA LYS A 435 -19.22 34.40 6.59
C LYS A 435 -17.89 35.14 6.84
N SER A 436 -17.85 36.10 7.78
CA SER A 436 -16.63 36.86 8.11
C SER A 436 -15.59 36.00 8.86
N ALA A 437 -16.00 34.88 9.44
CA ALA A 437 -15.11 33.93 10.11
C ALA A 437 -14.30 33.04 9.16
N MET A 438 -14.49 33.18 7.84
CA MET A 438 -13.73 32.37 6.86
C MET A 438 -12.25 32.76 6.86
N PRO A 439 -11.32 31.82 7.03
CA PRO A 439 -9.90 32.08 6.90
C PRO A 439 -9.54 32.55 5.48
N ASP A 440 -8.51 33.37 5.36
CA ASP A 440 -8.00 33.82 4.07
C ASP A 440 -7.27 32.71 3.28
N TYR A 441 -6.98 32.98 2.02
CA TYR A 441 -6.35 32.04 1.10
C TYR A 441 -5.01 31.50 1.64
N GLU A 442 -4.13 32.40 2.12
CA GLU A 442 -2.80 32.00 2.61
C GLU A 442 -2.89 31.13 3.86
N THR A 443 -3.79 31.46 4.78
CA THR A 443 -4.05 30.65 5.97
C THR A 443 -4.55 29.25 5.58
N LEU A 444 -5.47 29.14 4.62
CA LEU A 444 -6.02 27.86 4.15
C LEU A 444 -4.98 27.03 3.39
N ARG A 445 -4.08 27.68 2.65
CA ARG A 445 -2.99 27.04 1.91
C ARG A 445 -1.95 26.42 2.81
N GLU A 446 -1.67 27.01 3.96
CA GLU A 446 -0.56 26.64 4.84
C GLU A 446 -1.00 25.87 6.11
N ASN A 447 -2.26 26.00 6.52
CA ASN A 447 -2.76 25.42 7.78
C ASN A 447 -3.94 24.47 7.55
N THR A 448 -3.69 23.18 7.72
CA THR A 448 -4.71 22.13 7.62
C THR A 448 -5.90 22.37 8.55
N PHE A 449 -5.66 22.92 9.75
CA PHE A 449 -6.69 23.08 10.76
C PHE A 449 -7.47 24.42 10.71
N ALA A 450 -7.12 25.29 9.77
CA ALA A 450 -7.84 26.56 9.60
C ALA A 450 -9.32 26.36 9.25
N ALA A 451 -9.61 25.37 8.39
CA ALA A 451 -10.95 24.87 8.07
C ALA A 451 -10.86 23.43 7.56
N PHE A 452 -11.92 22.65 7.76
CA PHE A 452 -12.02 21.28 7.26
C PHE A 452 -10.75 20.44 7.52
N GLY A 453 -10.43 20.23 8.80
CA GLY A 453 -9.16 19.64 9.24
C GLY A 453 -8.86 18.22 8.76
N ASP A 454 -9.83 17.48 8.20
CA ASP A 454 -9.61 16.19 7.54
C ASP A 454 -9.16 16.36 6.06
N LEU A 455 -9.10 17.60 5.55
CA LEU A 455 -8.57 17.96 4.25
C LEU A 455 -7.24 18.71 4.45
N ASP A 456 -6.15 18.15 3.97
CA ASP A 456 -4.82 18.74 4.13
C ASP A 456 -4.73 20.14 3.50
N ALA A 457 -3.90 21.01 4.09
CA ALA A 457 -3.61 22.32 3.55
C ALA A 457 -3.03 22.20 2.12
N SER A 458 -3.53 23.03 1.21
CA SER A 458 -3.09 23.04 -0.20
C SER A 458 -3.55 24.31 -0.93
N PRO A 459 -2.89 24.65 -2.04
CA PRO A 459 -3.38 25.71 -2.94
C PRO A 459 -4.78 25.41 -3.47
N THR A 460 -5.07 24.14 -3.82
CA THR A 460 -6.38 23.71 -4.31
C THR A 460 -7.46 23.87 -3.22
N LYS A 461 -7.21 23.41 -1.99
CA LYS A 461 -8.13 23.62 -0.85
C LYS A 461 -8.42 25.10 -0.65
N ALA A 462 -7.38 25.92 -0.63
CA ALA A 462 -7.50 27.36 -0.42
C ALA A 462 -8.36 28.03 -1.50
N TRP A 463 -8.10 27.67 -2.77
CA TRP A 463 -8.85 28.23 -3.89
C TRP A 463 -10.33 27.82 -3.83
N VAL A 464 -10.62 26.55 -3.68
CA VAL A 464 -11.99 26.00 -3.65
C VAL A 464 -12.81 26.63 -2.51
N ILE A 465 -12.22 26.83 -1.33
CA ILE A 465 -12.91 27.43 -0.20
C ILE A 465 -13.18 28.92 -0.42
N THR A 466 -12.20 29.66 -0.94
CA THR A 466 -12.35 31.13 -1.15
C THR A 466 -13.21 31.49 -2.36
N HIS A 467 -13.35 30.55 -3.33
CA HIS A 467 -14.14 30.73 -4.56
C HIS A 467 -15.32 29.75 -4.62
N ARG A 468 -15.89 29.42 -3.46
CA ARG A 468 -16.97 28.42 -3.35
C ARG A 468 -18.19 28.72 -4.21
N ASP A 469 -18.50 30.02 -4.40
CA ASP A 469 -19.63 30.46 -5.20
C ASP A 469 -19.37 30.32 -6.72
N GLU A 470 -18.11 30.04 -7.13
CA GLU A 470 -17.66 29.81 -8.51
C GLU A 470 -17.39 28.31 -8.79
N SER A 471 -17.41 27.48 -7.76
CA SER A 471 -17.12 26.04 -7.89
C SER A 471 -18.40 25.26 -8.20
N PRO A 472 -18.44 24.46 -9.28
CA PRO A 472 -19.69 23.82 -9.73
C PRO A 472 -20.29 22.79 -8.76
N ASP A 473 -19.50 22.27 -7.82
CA ASP A 473 -19.91 21.17 -6.93
C ASP A 473 -19.67 21.46 -5.45
N PHE A 474 -19.71 22.71 -5.05
CA PHE A 474 -19.50 23.09 -3.64
C PHE A 474 -20.81 23.26 -2.90
#